data_ed3f96699d41adf6c995a29edc9e365c
#
_entry.id   ed3f96699d41adf6c995a29edc9e365c
#
_cell.length_a   1.000
_cell.length_b   1.000
_cell.length_c   1.000
_cell.angle_alpha   90.00
_cell.angle_beta   90.00
_cell.angle_gamma   90.00
#
_symmetry.space_group_name_H-M   'P 1'
#
loop_
_entity.id
_entity.type
_entity.pdbx_description
1 polymer ?
#
loop_
_entity_poly.entity_id
_entity_poly.type
_entity_poly.pdbx_seq_one_letter_code
_entity_poly.pdbx_strand_id
1 'polypeptide(L)'
;MDTKKKYLVTGGAGFIGSNIAKTLEAQGHEVTVMDDFSKNGHFKNLIGFKGDVIAADCFKFMPRDMYFDAIFHEAAITDTTVMDQKAMMEQNVEAFKNVLAFAAENEVKKVIYASSAATYGNGPVPNVETQPTHPENVYGFSKVIMDNVARQFAEDNNDMTIIGLRYFNVYGPGEYFKGKMASMVFQLYNQMREGKRPRVFKFGEQQRDFVYVKDIVKINLCALNNGKETGVYNAATGIPRDYNAIIACLNKEMGLNLEPEYIDNPYPFFQLKTQADMTAAKEKLGYTPDYTLEAGIADYVKVLDAHYGRK
;
A
#
# COMPACT_ATOMS: atom_id res chain seq x y z
N MET A 1 21.72 -4.14 -21.32
CA MET A 1 20.86 -3.00 -20.93
C MET A 1 19.45 -3.51 -21.05
N ASP A 2 18.69 -3.53 -19.95
CA ASP A 2 17.28 -3.89 -20.02
C ASP A 2 16.56 -2.93 -20.95
N THR A 3 15.68 -3.47 -21.80
CA THR A 3 14.92 -2.66 -22.74
C THR A 3 14.01 -1.72 -21.98
N LYS A 4 14.04 -0.43 -22.36
CA LYS A 4 13.16 0.58 -21.77
C LYS A 4 11.70 0.16 -21.94
N LYS A 5 10.96 0.12 -20.85
CA LYS A 5 9.56 -0.32 -20.76
C LYS A 5 8.65 0.86 -20.45
N LYS A 6 7.35 0.70 -20.72
CA LYS A 6 6.31 1.69 -20.44
C LYS A 6 5.37 1.18 -19.37
N TYR A 7 5.16 1.96 -18.32
CA TYR A 7 4.30 1.57 -17.20
C TYR A 7 3.26 2.63 -16.89
N LEU A 8 2.04 2.19 -16.58
CA LEU A 8 1.00 3.04 -16.00
C LEU A 8 0.92 2.79 -14.50
N VAL A 9 0.92 3.85 -13.71
CA VAL A 9 0.70 3.80 -12.27
C VAL A 9 -0.54 4.64 -11.94
N THR A 10 -1.67 3.99 -11.70
CA THR A 10 -2.87 4.69 -11.23
C THR A 10 -2.78 4.93 -9.72
N GLY A 11 -3.35 6.03 -9.22
CA GLY A 11 -3.10 6.45 -7.84
C GLY A 11 -1.66 6.88 -7.61
N GLY A 12 -0.96 7.28 -8.68
CA GLY A 12 0.47 7.55 -8.67
C GLY A 12 0.89 8.84 -7.96
N ALA A 13 -0.05 9.74 -7.63
CA ALA A 13 0.20 10.87 -6.73
C ALA A 13 -0.03 10.51 -5.25
N GLY A 14 -0.51 9.30 -4.96
CA GLY A 14 -0.68 8.75 -3.63
C GLY A 14 0.62 8.29 -2.98
N PHE A 15 0.51 7.76 -1.76
CA PHE A 15 1.64 7.30 -0.95
C PHE A 15 2.46 6.19 -1.66
N ILE A 16 1.83 5.05 -1.94
CA ILE A 16 2.53 3.89 -2.51
C ILE A 16 2.82 4.13 -4.00
N GLY A 17 1.82 4.57 -4.76
CA GLY A 17 1.95 4.78 -6.20
C GLY A 17 3.08 5.71 -6.58
N SER A 18 3.30 6.81 -5.85
CA SER A 18 4.40 7.74 -6.13
C SER A 18 5.79 7.13 -5.88
N ASN A 19 5.92 6.25 -4.88
CA ASN A 19 7.16 5.51 -4.63
C ASN A 19 7.45 4.50 -5.74
N ILE A 20 6.42 3.79 -6.23
CA ILE A 20 6.54 2.87 -7.37
C ILE A 20 6.94 3.66 -8.63
N ALA A 21 6.20 4.72 -8.96
CA ALA A 21 6.44 5.52 -10.17
C ALA A 21 7.86 6.09 -10.22
N LYS A 22 8.32 6.70 -9.14
CA LYS A 22 9.69 7.24 -9.06
C LYS A 22 10.77 6.17 -9.12
N THR A 23 10.51 4.99 -8.56
CA THR A 23 11.48 3.89 -8.62
C THR A 23 11.62 3.35 -10.05
N LEU A 24 10.51 3.13 -10.75
CA LEU A 24 10.51 2.69 -12.15
C LEU A 24 11.18 3.73 -13.06
N GLU A 25 10.91 5.02 -12.85
CA GLU A 25 11.57 6.10 -13.59
C GLU A 25 13.08 6.13 -13.33
N ALA A 26 13.51 5.97 -12.07
CA ALA A 26 14.92 5.92 -11.71
C ALA A 26 15.65 4.71 -12.33
N GLN A 27 14.93 3.63 -12.63
CA GLN A 27 15.42 2.46 -13.37
C GLN A 27 15.49 2.69 -14.89
N GLY A 28 15.08 3.87 -15.38
CA GLY A 28 15.18 4.26 -16.78
C GLY A 28 13.94 3.93 -17.64
N HIS A 29 12.83 3.54 -17.01
CA HIS A 29 11.58 3.24 -17.72
C HIS A 29 10.77 4.50 -18.03
N GLU A 30 9.85 4.42 -18.98
CA GLU A 30 8.82 5.42 -19.22
C GLU A 30 7.65 5.16 -18.28
N VAL A 31 7.30 6.14 -17.48
CA VAL A 31 6.23 6.00 -16.50
C VAL A 31 5.18 7.07 -16.69
N THR A 32 3.93 6.66 -16.85
CA THR A 32 2.77 7.53 -16.82
C THR A 32 2.06 7.35 -15.48
N VAL A 33 1.85 8.44 -14.77
CA VAL A 33 1.04 8.48 -13.55
C VAL A 33 -0.39 8.91 -13.91
N MET A 34 -1.39 8.22 -13.38
CA MET A 34 -2.79 8.64 -13.45
C MET A 34 -3.36 8.79 -12.05
N ASP A 35 -3.91 9.97 -11.74
CA ASP A 35 -4.46 10.28 -10.42
C ASP A 35 -5.53 11.36 -10.56
N ASP A 36 -6.57 11.33 -9.75
CA ASP A 36 -7.61 12.37 -9.74
C ASP A 36 -7.24 13.56 -8.82
N PHE A 37 -6.11 13.45 -8.10
CA PHE A 37 -5.63 14.43 -7.11
C PHE A 37 -6.64 14.76 -6.02
N SER A 38 -7.61 13.89 -5.80
CA SER A 38 -8.56 14.01 -4.70
C SER A 38 -7.98 13.39 -3.42
N LYS A 39 -8.43 13.88 -2.28
CA LYS A 39 -8.12 13.34 -0.94
C LYS A 39 -6.65 12.98 -0.67
N ASN A 40 -6.19 11.80 -1.10
CA ASN A 40 -4.87 11.24 -0.77
C ASN A 40 -3.82 11.43 -1.86
N GLY A 41 -4.24 11.74 -3.09
CA GLY A 41 -3.34 12.12 -4.19
C GLY A 41 -2.84 13.55 -4.00
N HIS A 42 -1.52 13.73 -3.89
CA HIS A 42 -0.95 15.05 -3.63
C HIS A 42 0.25 15.33 -4.54
N PHE A 43 0.20 16.45 -5.27
CA PHE A 43 1.25 16.83 -6.23
C PHE A 43 2.67 16.84 -5.65
N LYS A 44 2.82 17.11 -4.34
CA LYS A 44 4.14 17.12 -3.67
C LYS A 44 4.78 15.72 -3.66
N ASN A 45 4.00 14.66 -3.71
CA ASN A 45 4.54 13.30 -3.86
C ASN A 45 5.19 13.09 -5.23
N LEU A 46 4.84 13.89 -6.23
CA LEU A 46 5.40 13.85 -7.58
C LEU A 46 6.50 14.89 -7.84
N ILE A 47 6.90 15.68 -6.83
CA ILE A 47 8.04 16.60 -7.00
C ILE A 47 9.29 15.79 -7.40
N GLY A 48 9.93 16.20 -8.52
CA GLY A 48 11.08 15.53 -9.09
C GLY A 48 10.77 14.39 -10.06
N PHE A 49 9.52 13.93 -10.16
CA PHE A 49 9.07 13.01 -11.21
C PHE A 49 9.08 13.72 -12.57
N LYS A 50 9.52 13.02 -13.62
CA LYS A 50 9.73 13.59 -14.98
C LYS A 50 8.84 12.91 -16.02
N GLY A 51 8.14 11.83 -15.66
CA GLY A 51 7.23 11.12 -16.54
C GLY A 51 5.92 11.87 -16.79
N ASP A 52 5.03 11.28 -17.55
CA ASP A 52 3.74 11.85 -17.89
C ASP A 52 2.75 11.76 -16.73
N VAL A 53 1.85 12.74 -16.64
CA VAL A 53 0.80 12.78 -15.63
C VAL A 53 -0.56 13.00 -16.27
N ILE A 54 -1.49 12.07 -16.04
CA ILE A 54 -2.90 12.15 -16.45
C ILE A 54 -3.73 12.48 -15.21
N ALA A 55 -4.31 13.69 -15.18
CA ALA A 55 -5.22 14.10 -14.10
C ALA A 55 -6.64 13.58 -14.38
N ALA A 56 -6.95 12.37 -13.94
CA ALA A 56 -8.23 11.73 -14.19
C ALA A 56 -8.58 10.65 -13.15
N ASP A 57 -9.86 10.40 -13.01
CA ASP A 57 -10.46 9.36 -12.17
C ASP A 57 -10.68 8.09 -12.99
N CYS A 58 -10.07 6.97 -12.59
CA CYS A 58 -10.15 5.68 -13.28
C CYS A 58 -11.59 5.13 -13.40
N PHE A 59 -12.48 5.56 -12.52
CA PHE A 59 -13.89 5.19 -12.61
C PHE A 59 -14.60 5.85 -13.81
N LYS A 60 -14.17 7.08 -14.17
CA LYS A 60 -14.81 7.91 -15.21
C LYS A 60 -14.09 7.90 -16.54
N PHE A 61 -12.80 7.62 -16.52
CA PHE A 61 -11.93 7.79 -17.68
C PHE A 61 -10.77 6.81 -17.64
N MET A 62 -10.47 6.20 -18.81
CA MET A 62 -9.19 5.55 -19.10
C MET A 62 -8.64 6.14 -20.39
N PRO A 63 -7.31 6.31 -20.51
CA PRO A 63 -6.70 6.87 -21.72
C PRO A 63 -6.99 5.98 -22.94
N ARG A 64 -7.06 6.57 -24.14
CA ARG A 64 -7.20 5.82 -25.38
C ARG A 64 -5.89 5.83 -26.14
N ASP A 65 -5.68 4.79 -26.94
CA ASP A 65 -4.53 4.67 -27.84
C ASP A 65 -3.16 4.80 -27.14
N MET A 66 -3.08 4.29 -25.89
CA MET A 66 -1.84 4.24 -25.12
C MET A 66 -1.48 2.79 -24.80
N TYR A 67 -0.27 2.40 -25.13
CA TYR A 67 0.29 1.09 -24.83
C TYR A 67 1.16 1.12 -23.58
N PHE A 68 1.02 0.10 -22.73
CA PHE A 68 1.87 -0.12 -21.56
C PHE A 68 2.32 -1.59 -21.48
N ASP A 69 3.54 -1.82 -21.03
CA ASP A 69 4.05 -3.18 -20.77
C ASP A 69 3.42 -3.79 -19.50
N ALA A 70 3.08 -2.94 -18.51
CA ALA A 70 2.32 -3.35 -17.33
C ALA A 70 1.61 -2.15 -16.67
N ILE A 71 0.63 -2.46 -15.83
CA ILE A 71 -0.11 -1.47 -15.03
C ILE A 71 0.05 -1.79 -13.54
N PHE A 72 0.35 -0.76 -12.75
CA PHE A 72 0.28 -0.77 -11.29
C PHE A 72 -0.96 0.01 -10.86
N HIS A 73 -1.96 -0.70 -10.33
CA HIS A 73 -3.22 -0.08 -9.93
C HIS A 73 -3.25 0.14 -8.40
N GLU A 74 -2.86 1.35 -8.00
CA GLU A 74 -2.81 1.80 -6.60
C GLU A 74 -3.97 2.76 -6.25
N ALA A 75 -4.75 3.19 -7.25
CA ALA A 75 -5.89 4.08 -7.05
C ALA A 75 -6.99 3.37 -6.25
N ALA A 76 -7.36 3.93 -5.11
CA ALA A 76 -8.46 3.43 -4.29
C ALA A 76 -8.84 4.43 -3.19
N ILE A 77 -10.08 4.39 -2.72
CA ILE A 77 -10.44 4.90 -1.40
C ILE A 77 -9.84 3.94 -0.37
N THR A 78 -8.92 4.42 0.47
CA THR A 78 -8.21 3.60 1.48
C THR A 78 -8.67 3.88 2.91
N ASP A 79 -9.59 4.82 3.10
CA ASP A 79 -10.13 5.19 4.41
C ASP A 79 -11.15 4.14 4.86
N THR A 80 -10.78 3.37 5.89
CA THR A 80 -11.60 2.30 6.47
C THR A 80 -12.82 2.81 7.24
N THR A 81 -12.91 4.12 7.49
CA THR A 81 -14.02 4.77 8.19
C THR A 81 -15.10 5.30 7.25
N VAL A 82 -14.88 5.26 5.94
CA VAL A 82 -15.87 5.66 4.93
C VAL A 82 -17.04 4.67 4.92
N MET A 83 -18.23 5.18 5.23
CA MET A 83 -19.48 4.40 5.27
C MET A 83 -20.29 4.50 3.98
N ASP A 84 -19.92 5.36 3.04
CA ASP A 84 -20.55 5.44 1.71
C ASP A 84 -20.14 4.23 0.87
N GLN A 85 -20.99 3.20 0.94
CA GLN A 85 -20.77 1.94 0.24
C GLN A 85 -20.77 2.12 -1.27
N LYS A 86 -21.64 3.00 -1.79
CA LYS A 86 -21.73 3.25 -3.24
C LYS A 86 -20.43 3.85 -3.75
N ALA A 87 -19.97 4.93 -3.13
CA ALA A 87 -18.71 5.57 -3.52
C ALA A 87 -17.52 4.60 -3.38
N MET A 88 -17.48 3.78 -2.33
CA MET A 88 -16.43 2.77 -2.14
C MET A 88 -16.42 1.74 -3.27
N MET A 89 -17.59 1.22 -3.67
CA MET A 89 -17.68 0.23 -4.74
C MET A 89 -17.37 0.85 -6.12
N GLU A 90 -17.86 2.04 -6.42
CA GLU A 90 -17.55 2.75 -7.65
C GLU A 90 -16.04 3.01 -7.80
N GLN A 91 -15.42 3.55 -6.75
CA GLN A 91 -14.01 3.96 -6.81
C GLN A 91 -13.01 2.81 -6.65
N ASN A 92 -13.36 1.74 -5.96
CA ASN A 92 -12.44 0.62 -5.78
C ASN A 92 -12.72 -0.53 -6.77
N VAL A 93 -13.99 -0.87 -6.98
CA VAL A 93 -14.34 -2.05 -7.77
C VAL A 93 -14.59 -1.70 -9.23
N GLU A 94 -15.49 -0.75 -9.52
CA GLU A 94 -15.79 -0.41 -10.91
C GLU A 94 -14.62 0.27 -11.61
N ALA A 95 -13.85 1.13 -10.89
CA ALA A 95 -12.62 1.69 -11.41
C ALA A 95 -11.59 0.59 -11.76
N PHE A 96 -11.47 -0.45 -10.93
CA PHE A 96 -10.59 -1.59 -11.21
C PHE A 96 -11.04 -2.38 -12.44
N LYS A 97 -12.36 -2.61 -12.61
CA LYS A 97 -12.90 -3.24 -13.83
C LYS A 97 -12.56 -2.44 -15.08
N ASN A 98 -12.65 -1.10 -15.02
CA ASN A 98 -12.27 -0.22 -16.14
C ASN A 98 -10.77 -0.36 -16.48
N VAL A 99 -9.90 -0.46 -15.45
CA VAL A 99 -8.46 -0.69 -15.65
C VAL A 99 -8.19 -2.04 -16.30
N LEU A 100 -8.89 -3.10 -15.89
CA LEU A 100 -8.75 -4.43 -16.49
C LEU A 100 -9.26 -4.46 -17.93
N ALA A 101 -10.41 -3.85 -18.21
CA ALA A 101 -10.94 -3.73 -19.57
C ALA A 101 -9.97 -2.96 -20.48
N PHE A 102 -9.47 -1.82 -20.01
CA PHE A 102 -8.42 -1.07 -20.71
C PHE A 102 -7.17 -1.92 -20.98
N ALA A 103 -6.72 -2.69 -19.99
CA ALA A 103 -5.55 -3.55 -20.14
C ALA A 103 -5.78 -4.62 -21.24
N ALA A 104 -6.94 -5.26 -21.28
CA ALA A 104 -7.28 -6.25 -22.29
C ALA A 104 -7.41 -5.62 -23.70
N GLU A 105 -8.09 -4.47 -23.84
CA GLU A 105 -8.26 -3.75 -25.10
C GLU A 105 -6.93 -3.27 -25.69
N ASN A 106 -5.93 -2.98 -24.84
CA ASN A 106 -4.62 -2.49 -25.27
C ASN A 106 -3.49 -3.52 -25.12
N GLU A 107 -3.86 -4.81 -25.04
CA GLU A 107 -2.93 -5.95 -25.00
C GLU A 107 -1.89 -5.89 -23.85
N VAL A 108 -2.20 -5.20 -22.76
CA VAL A 108 -1.36 -5.19 -21.56
C VAL A 108 -1.44 -6.53 -20.86
N LYS A 109 -0.32 -7.24 -20.79
CA LYS A 109 -0.29 -8.63 -20.30
C LYS A 109 -0.15 -8.77 -18.79
N LYS A 110 0.16 -7.68 -18.08
CA LYS A 110 0.38 -7.73 -16.64
C LYS A 110 -0.23 -6.56 -15.90
N VAL A 111 -1.06 -6.88 -14.91
CA VAL A 111 -1.65 -5.90 -13.99
C VAL A 111 -1.30 -6.31 -12.56
N ILE A 112 -0.68 -5.40 -11.80
CA ILE A 112 -0.44 -5.53 -10.36
C ILE A 112 -1.36 -4.55 -9.66
N TYR A 113 -2.12 -5.01 -8.64
CA TYR A 113 -3.07 -4.13 -7.96
C TYR A 113 -2.97 -4.20 -6.44
N ALA A 114 -3.28 -3.08 -5.80
CA ALA A 114 -3.35 -2.95 -4.36
C ALA A 114 -4.59 -3.66 -3.81
N SER A 115 -4.41 -4.85 -3.24
CA SER A 115 -5.35 -5.47 -2.31
C SER A 115 -4.99 -5.09 -0.87
N SER A 116 -5.56 -5.76 0.14
CA SER A 116 -5.36 -5.36 1.54
C SER A 116 -5.50 -6.51 2.52
N ALA A 117 -4.74 -6.49 3.61
CA ALA A 117 -4.94 -7.37 4.76
C ALA A 117 -6.32 -7.16 5.44
N ALA A 118 -7.01 -6.06 5.17
CA ALA A 118 -8.39 -5.83 5.65
C ALA A 118 -9.38 -6.89 5.13
N THR A 119 -9.03 -7.64 4.08
CA THR A 119 -9.81 -8.79 3.58
C THR A 119 -9.92 -9.91 4.59
N TYR A 120 -8.94 -10.07 5.47
CA TYR A 120 -8.90 -11.15 6.47
C TYR A 120 -9.77 -10.89 7.70
N GLY A 121 -10.05 -9.61 8.01
CA GLY A 121 -10.77 -9.23 9.24
C GLY A 121 -10.10 -9.80 10.48
N ASN A 122 -10.88 -10.38 11.39
CA ASN A 122 -10.41 -11.06 12.61
C ASN A 122 -10.10 -12.56 12.38
N GLY A 123 -9.71 -12.94 11.18
CA GLY A 123 -9.32 -14.32 10.86
C GLY A 123 -8.08 -14.80 11.63
N PRO A 124 -7.80 -16.12 11.60
CA PRO A 124 -6.63 -16.69 12.28
C PRO A 124 -5.32 -16.10 11.74
N VAL A 125 -4.33 -15.98 12.63
CA VAL A 125 -2.96 -15.53 12.29
C VAL A 125 -1.96 -16.67 12.53
N PRO A 126 -0.89 -16.79 11.70
CA PRO A 126 -0.59 -15.93 10.56
C PRO A 126 -1.63 -16.04 9.43
N ASN A 127 -1.93 -14.90 8.78
CA ASN A 127 -2.88 -14.86 7.68
C ASN A 127 -2.27 -15.49 6.43
N VAL A 128 -2.95 -16.51 5.87
CA VAL A 128 -2.58 -17.15 4.61
C VAL A 128 -3.57 -16.75 3.50
N GLU A 129 -3.11 -16.65 2.26
CA GLU A 129 -3.93 -16.13 1.14
C GLU A 129 -5.16 -16.99 0.84
N THR A 130 -5.08 -18.28 1.15
CA THR A 130 -6.14 -19.28 0.91
C THR A 130 -7.19 -19.36 2.03
N GLN A 131 -6.99 -18.68 3.17
CA GLN A 131 -7.99 -18.68 4.23
C GLN A 131 -9.25 -17.91 3.84
N PRO A 132 -10.42 -18.27 4.41
CA PRO A 132 -11.65 -17.49 4.21
C PRO A 132 -11.47 -16.02 4.56
N THR A 133 -12.07 -15.14 3.76
CA THR A 133 -12.08 -13.70 4.00
C THR A 133 -13.27 -13.29 4.87
N HIS A 134 -13.03 -12.40 5.85
CA HIS A 134 -14.04 -11.90 6.78
C HIS A 134 -13.90 -10.39 6.98
N PRO A 135 -14.13 -9.57 5.92
CA PRO A 135 -13.93 -8.13 6.00
C PRO A 135 -14.88 -7.48 7.01
N GLU A 136 -14.35 -6.64 7.89
CA GLU A 136 -15.09 -5.97 8.96
C GLU A 136 -15.65 -4.59 8.56
N ASN A 137 -15.31 -4.10 7.38
CA ASN A 137 -15.73 -2.81 6.86
C ASN A 137 -15.87 -2.81 5.35
N VAL A 138 -16.50 -1.75 4.81
CA VAL A 138 -16.78 -1.62 3.37
C VAL A 138 -15.50 -1.59 2.54
N TYR A 139 -14.42 -0.99 3.04
CA TYR A 139 -13.11 -0.99 2.38
C TYR A 139 -12.57 -2.43 2.22
N GLY A 140 -12.49 -3.20 3.31
CA GLY A 140 -12.06 -4.60 3.27
C GLY A 140 -12.93 -5.43 2.32
N PHE A 141 -14.26 -5.23 2.36
CA PHE A 141 -15.18 -5.88 1.43
C PHE A 141 -14.89 -5.51 -0.03
N SER A 142 -14.65 -4.22 -0.34
CA SER A 142 -14.31 -3.80 -1.70
C SER A 142 -13.05 -4.51 -2.22
N LYS A 143 -12.05 -4.74 -1.35
CA LYS A 143 -10.82 -5.45 -1.72
C LYS A 143 -11.06 -6.95 -1.95
N VAL A 144 -11.96 -7.58 -1.19
CA VAL A 144 -12.41 -8.97 -1.47
C VAL A 144 -13.06 -9.04 -2.85
N ILE A 145 -13.92 -8.08 -3.19
CA ILE A 145 -14.57 -8.06 -4.51
C ILE A 145 -13.52 -7.82 -5.63
N MET A 146 -12.53 -6.95 -5.42
CA MET A 146 -11.44 -6.78 -6.38
C MET A 146 -10.66 -8.09 -6.60
N ASP A 147 -10.33 -8.83 -5.53
CA ASP A 147 -9.66 -10.13 -5.64
C ASP A 147 -10.49 -11.14 -6.45
N ASN A 148 -11.82 -11.16 -6.27
CA ASN A 148 -12.74 -11.99 -7.04
C ASN A 148 -12.84 -11.57 -8.52
N VAL A 149 -12.93 -10.24 -8.78
CA VAL A 149 -12.95 -9.68 -10.13
C VAL A 149 -11.66 -10.04 -10.87
N ALA A 150 -10.49 -9.91 -10.24
CA ALA A 150 -9.22 -10.26 -10.83
C ALA A 150 -9.17 -11.73 -11.26
N ARG A 151 -9.63 -12.64 -10.39
CA ARG A 151 -9.66 -14.07 -10.68
C ARG A 151 -10.61 -14.39 -11.85
N GLN A 152 -11.83 -13.88 -11.81
CA GLN A 152 -12.84 -14.10 -12.89
C GLN A 152 -12.36 -13.52 -14.22
N PHE A 153 -11.81 -12.29 -14.20
CA PHE A 153 -11.33 -11.64 -15.42
C PHE A 153 -10.18 -12.41 -16.07
N ALA A 154 -9.27 -12.99 -15.26
CA ALA A 154 -8.18 -13.81 -15.78
C ALA A 154 -8.64 -15.15 -16.35
N GLU A 155 -9.76 -15.72 -15.90
CA GLU A 155 -10.35 -16.93 -16.50
C GLU A 155 -10.82 -16.66 -17.94
N ASP A 156 -11.36 -15.46 -18.21
CA ASP A 156 -11.80 -15.03 -19.55
C ASP A 156 -10.64 -14.47 -20.41
N ASN A 157 -9.54 -14.04 -19.78
CA ASN A 157 -8.37 -13.43 -20.42
C ASN A 157 -7.09 -14.17 -19.98
N ASN A 158 -6.94 -15.42 -20.37
CA ASN A 158 -5.91 -16.35 -19.89
C ASN A 158 -4.49 -16.01 -20.34
N ASP A 159 -4.33 -15.04 -21.23
CA ASP A 159 -3.03 -14.48 -21.65
C ASP A 159 -2.57 -13.28 -20.79
N MET A 160 -3.40 -12.87 -19.81
CA MET A 160 -3.07 -11.83 -18.84
C MET A 160 -2.67 -12.44 -17.49
N THR A 161 -1.72 -11.80 -16.83
CA THR A 161 -1.35 -12.10 -15.44
C THR A 161 -1.80 -10.95 -14.53
N ILE A 162 -2.71 -11.23 -13.59
CA ILE A 162 -3.28 -10.24 -12.69
C ILE A 162 -2.90 -10.60 -11.25
N ILE A 163 -2.08 -9.75 -10.61
CA ILE A 163 -1.48 -10.02 -9.30
C ILE A 163 -1.99 -9.02 -8.27
N GLY A 164 -2.69 -9.51 -7.26
CA GLY A 164 -3.11 -8.73 -6.11
C GLY A 164 -2.09 -8.80 -4.98
N LEU A 165 -1.74 -7.66 -4.41
CA LEU A 165 -0.87 -7.58 -3.26
C LEU A 165 -1.68 -7.13 -2.05
N ARG A 166 -1.91 -8.03 -1.09
CA ARG A 166 -2.59 -7.70 0.18
C ARG A 166 -1.61 -6.99 1.09
N TYR A 167 -1.60 -5.65 1.00
CA TYR A 167 -0.75 -4.80 1.84
C TYR A 167 -1.17 -4.87 3.30
N PHE A 168 -0.20 -5.05 4.18
CA PHE A 168 -0.37 -4.94 5.63
C PHE A 168 -0.15 -3.49 6.07
N ASN A 169 0.42 -3.25 7.25
CA ASN A 169 0.52 -1.90 7.80
C ASN A 169 1.72 -1.14 7.21
N VAL A 170 1.52 -0.54 6.04
CA VAL A 170 2.57 0.20 5.33
C VAL A 170 2.87 1.53 5.99
N TYR A 171 4.15 1.87 6.13
CA TYR A 171 4.64 3.17 6.60
C TYR A 171 5.83 3.66 5.76
N GLY A 172 6.07 4.97 5.73
CA GLY A 172 7.24 5.53 5.08
C GLY A 172 7.02 6.82 4.30
N PRO A 173 8.05 7.29 3.57
CA PRO A 173 8.00 8.52 2.78
C PRO A 173 6.82 8.56 1.79
N GLY A 174 6.14 9.71 1.73
CA GLY A 174 4.98 9.93 0.84
C GLY A 174 3.62 9.85 1.53
N GLU A 175 3.55 9.41 2.81
CA GLU A 175 2.29 9.36 3.54
C GLU A 175 1.86 10.67 4.21
N TYR A 176 2.64 11.74 4.05
CA TYR A 176 2.48 13.03 4.75
C TYR A 176 1.10 13.67 4.60
N PHE A 177 0.41 13.37 3.50
CA PHE A 177 -0.86 13.99 3.14
C PHE A 177 -2.08 13.10 3.43
N LYS A 178 -1.88 11.95 4.07
CA LYS A 178 -2.96 11.01 4.42
C LYS A 178 -3.76 11.42 5.67
N GLY A 179 -3.35 12.49 6.36
CA GLY A 179 -4.04 12.95 7.56
C GLY A 179 -4.18 11.85 8.62
N LYS A 180 -5.40 11.59 9.07
CA LYS A 180 -5.71 10.56 10.09
C LYS A 180 -5.45 9.13 9.60
N MET A 181 -5.36 8.92 8.29
CA MET A 181 -5.12 7.60 7.69
C MET A 181 -3.62 7.30 7.49
N ALA A 182 -2.74 8.21 7.87
CA ALA A 182 -1.31 7.95 7.91
C ALA A 182 -0.97 6.88 8.95
N SER A 183 0.16 6.20 8.77
CA SER A 183 0.59 5.14 9.67
C SER A 183 0.78 5.61 11.11
N MET A 184 0.70 4.69 12.06
CA MET A 184 1.00 5.02 13.47
C MET A 184 2.46 5.44 13.65
N VAL A 185 3.40 4.98 12.82
CA VAL A 185 4.78 5.45 12.84
C VAL A 185 4.83 6.95 12.60
N PHE A 186 4.15 7.44 11.57
CA PHE A 186 4.10 8.87 11.23
C PHE A 186 3.34 9.69 12.28
N GLN A 187 2.21 9.18 12.77
CA GLN A 187 1.39 9.88 13.76
C GLN A 187 2.15 10.04 15.09
N LEU A 188 2.82 8.98 15.56
CA LEU A 188 3.60 9.01 16.80
C LEU A 188 4.85 9.90 16.64
N TYR A 189 5.55 9.82 15.49
CA TYR A 189 6.65 10.75 15.19
C TYR A 189 6.23 12.22 15.34
N ASN A 190 5.08 12.60 14.75
CA ASN A 190 4.58 13.98 14.83
C ASN A 190 4.26 14.41 16.27
N GLN A 191 3.62 13.53 17.08
CA GLN A 191 3.37 13.82 18.48
C GLN A 191 4.67 14.03 19.25
N MET A 192 5.63 13.13 19.09
CA MET A 192 6.92 13.16 19.78
C MET A 192 7.77 14.36 19.35
N ARG A 193 7.74 14.72 18.06
CA ARG A 193 8.41 15.93 17.54
C ARG A 193 7.85 17.23 18.15
N GLU A 194 6.57 17.24 18.52
CA GLU A 194 5.94 18.37 19.22
C GLU A 194 6.19 18.35 20.75
N GLY A 195 7.00 17.41 21.25
CA GLY A 195 7.28 17.23 22.67
C GLY A 195 6.11 16.61 23.44
N LYS A 196 5.11 16.07 22.74
CA LYS A 196 3.97 15.38 23.35
C LYS A 196 4.32 13.90 23.60
N ARG A 197 3.74 13.34 24.66
CA ARG A 197 3.81 11.90 24.91
C ARG A 197 3.07 11.15 23.78
N PRO A 198 3.66 10.07 23.22
CA PRO A 198 3.03 9.28 22.18
C PRO A 198 1.80 8.54 22.74
N ARG A 199 0.62 8.76 22.12
CA ARG A 199 -0.66 8.20 22.58
C ARG A 199 -0.97 6.90 21.87
N VAL A 200 -1.14 5.85 22.66
CA VAL A 200 -1.52 4.50 22.19
C VAL A 200 -2.60 3.90 23.06
N PHE A 201 -3.36 2.94 22.55
CA PHE A 201 -4.34 2.22 23.35
C PHE A 201 -3.64 1.33 24.39
N LYS A 202 -4.31 1.16 25.57
CA LYS A 202 -3.80 0.34 26.67
C LYS A 202 -3.52 -1.11 26.21
N PHE A 203 -2.35 -1.62 26.42
CA PHE A 203 -1.12 -1.04 26.96
C PHE A 203 -0.04 -1.01 25.87
N GLY A 204 -0.40 -0.65 24.64
CA GLY A 204 0.52 -0.61 23.50
C GLY A 204 0.88 -1.99 22.94
N GLU A 205 0.26 -3.07 23.43
CA GLU A 205 0.60 -4.47 23.18
C GLU A 205 -0.04 -5.04 21.89
N GLN A 206 -0.93 -4.27 21.25
CA GLN A 206 -1.53 -4.69 19.99
C GLN A 206 -0.46 -4.82 18.92
N GLN A 207 -0.47 -5.93 18.22
CA GLN A 207 0.55 -6.26 17.24
C GLN A 207 0.06 -6.05 15.82
N ARG A 208 0.94 -5.50 14.98
CA ARG A 208 0.74 -5.35 13.53
C ARG A 208 1.99 -5.79 12.79
N ASP A 209 1.77 -6.35 11.62
CA ASP A 209 2.84 -6.56 10.66
C ASP A 209 3.09 -5.22 9.94
N PHE A 210 4.10 -4.49 10.41
CA PHE A 210 4.50 -3.21 9.83
C PHE A 210 5.51 -3.45 8.72
N VAL A 211 5.21 -2.89 7.54
CA VAL A 211 6.07 -3.04 6.37
C VAL A 211 6.50 -1.67 5.84
N TYR A 212 7.80 -1.52 5.59
CA TYR A 212 8.34 -0.27 5.07
C TYR A 212 8.00 -0.09 3.59
N VAL A 213 7.70 1.13 3.16
CA VAL A 213 7.25 1.40 1.78
C VAL A 213 8.26 0.95 0.73
N LYS A 214 9.55 0.96 1.02
CA LYS A 214 10.58 0.45 0.09
C LYS A 214 10.43 -1.05 -0.15
N ASP A 215 10.01 -1.83 0.86
CA ASP A 215 9.69 -3.25 0.71
C ASP A 215 8.39 -3.46 -0.06
N ILE A 216 7.42 -2.55 0.05
CA ILE A 216 6.22 -2.57 -0.80
C ILE A 216 6.58 -2.29 -2.25
N VAL A 217 7.44 -1.32 -2.53
CA VAL A 217 7.97 -1.13 -3.90
C VAL A 217 8.68 -2.38 -4.38
N LYS A 218 9.53 -2.99 -3.55
CA LYS A 218 10.25 -4.23 -3.88
C LYS A 218 9.31 -5.37 -4.26
N ILE A 219 8.24 -5.62 -3.48
CA ILE A 219 7.31 -6.71 -3.82
C ILE A 219 6.52 -6.43 -5.10
N ASN A 220 6.18 -5.17 -5.41
CA ASN A 220 5.59 -4.78 -6.68
C ASN A 220 6.54 -5.10 -7.85
N LEU A 221 7.83 -4.80 -7.71
CA LEU A 221 8.84 -5.15 -8.72
C LEU A 221 9.07 -6.67 -8.81
N CYS A 222 9.01 -7.40 -7.70
CA CYS A 222 9.03 -8.85 -7.71
C CYS A 222 7.81 -9.43 -8.46
N ALA A 223 6.62 -8.89 -8.24
CA ALA A 223 5.41 -9.27 -8.97
C ALA A 223 5.52 -8.97 -10.47
N LEU A 224 6.08 -7.80 -10.83
CA LEU A 224 6.34 -7.43 -12.21
C LEU A 224 7.27 -8.43 -12.90
N ASN A 225 8.39 -8.78 -12.28
CA ASN A 225 9.47 -9.52 -12.91
C ASN A 225 9.29 -11.05 -12.81
N ASN A 226 8.80 -11.54 -11.69
CA ASN A 226 8.77 -12.98 -11.37
C ASN A 226 7.36 -13.57 -11.36
N GLY A 227 6.31 -12.74 -11.14
CA GLY A 227 4.93 -13.23 -11.10
C GLY A 227 4.49 -13.80 -12.44
N LYS A 228 4.19 -15.09 -12.49
CA LYS A 228 3.81 -15.82 -13.71
C LYS A 228 2.37 -16.27 -13.73
N GLU A 229 1.73 -16.27 -12.57
CA GLU A 229 0.37 -16.78 -12.38
C GLU A 229 -0.51 -15.70 -11.76
N THR A 230 -1.75 -15.61 -12.22
CA THR A 230 -2.76 -14.77 -11.56
C THR A 230 -3.03 -15.28 -10.15
N GLY A 231 -3.07 -14.37 -9.18
CA GLY A 231 -3.32 -14.71 -7.80
C GLY A 231 -3.18 -13.51 -6.85
N VAL A 232 -3.40 -13.76 -5.58
CA VAL A 232 -3.18 -12.78 -4.52
C VAL A 232 -2.04 -13.22 -3.63
N TYR A 233 -1.25 -12.27 -3.12
CA TYR A 233 -0.08 -12.51 -2.29
C TYR A 233 -0.02 -11.51 -1.14
N ASN A 234 0.39 -11.96 0.03
CA ASN A 234 0.63 -11.08 1.15
C ASN A 234 1.86 -10.20 0.91
N ALA A 235 1.71 -8.91 1.24
CA ALA A 235 2.76 -7.92 1.12
C ALA A 235 3.05 -7.31 2.49
N ALA A 236 3.99 -7.92 3.20
CA ALA A 236 4.29 -7.69 4.60
C ALA A 236 5.72 -8.15 4.94
N THR A 237 6.02 -8.23 6.23
CA THR A 237 7.29 -8.77 6.74
C THR A 237 7.17 -10.19 7.32
N GLY A 238 5.98 -10.59 7.74
CA GLY A 238 5.74 -11.82 8.51
C GLY A 238 6.07 -11.69 10.00
N ILE A 239 6.56 -10.52 10.44
CA ILE A 239 7.01 -10.27 11.81
C ILE A 239 6.14 -9.23 12.48
N PRO A 240 5.18 -9.62 13.33
CA PRO A 240 4.31 -8.69 14.03
C PRO A 240 5.09 -7.95 15.13
N ARG A 241 4.82 -6.66 15.27
CA ARG A 241 5.42 -5.80 16.29
C ARG A 241 4.33 -4.98 16.97
N ASP A 242 4.52 -4.66 18.22
CA ASP A 242 3.60 -3.84 19.00
C ASP A 242 3.90 -2.33 18.88
N TYR A 243 2.99 -1.51 19.40
CA TYR A 243 3.16 -0.06 19.33
C TYR A 243 4.25 0.45 20.28
N ASN A 244 4.55 -0.27 21.35
CA ASN A 244 5.65 0.07 22.25
C ASN A 244 7.00 -0.05 21.54
N ALA A 245 7.15 -1.05 20.65
CA ALA A 245 8.33 -1.19 19.81
C ALA A 245 8.51 0.01 18.86
N ILE A 246 7.42 0.54 18.28
CA ILE A 246 7.51 1.78 17.47
C ILE A 246 7.98 2.95 18.31
N ILE A 247 7.42 3.14 19.51
CA ILE A 247 7.80 4.24 20.43
C ILE A 247 9.27 4.12 20.82
N ALA A 248 9.74 2.92 21.14
CA ALA A 248 11.14 2.68 21.48
C ALA A 248 12.08 3.02 20.31
N CYS A 249 11.73 2.61 19.08
CA CYS A 249 12.49 2.96 17.88
C CYS A 249 12.51 4.48 17.63
N LEU A 250 11.35 5.15 17.72
CA LEU A 250 11.25 6.60 17.54
C LEU A 250 12.06 7.36 18.63
N ASN A 251 11.93 6.97 19.89
CA ASN A 251 12.74 7.56 20.98
C ASN A 251 14.23 7.48 20.64
N LYS A 252 14.71 6.30 20.24
CA LYS A 252 16.10 6.08 19.88
C LYS A 252 16.55 6.98 18.73
N GLU A 253 15.83 6.98 17.63
CA GLU A 253 16.24 7.70 16.41
C GLU A 253 16.09 9.22 16.52
N MET A 254 15.13 9.70 17.31
CA MET A 254 14.90 11.12 17.57
C MET A 254 15.76 11.65 18.74
N GLY A 255 16.46 10.78 19.49
CA GLY A 255 17.24 11.16 20.69
C GLY A 255 16.34 11.62 21.85
N LEU A 256 15.14 11.05 21.96
CA LEU A 256 14.13 11.35 22.97
C LEU A 256 14.02 10.21 23.99
N ASN A 257 13.33 10.48 25.10
CA ASN A 257 12.96 9.47 26.11
C ASN A 257 11.55 9.78 26.63
N LEU A 258 10.56 9.76 25.72
CA LEU A 258 9.17 10.05 26.06
C LEU A 258 8.43 8.75 26.39
N GLU A 259 7.80 8.75 27.58
CA GLU A 259 6.93 7.64 27.99
C GLU A 259 5.60 7.68 27.25
N PRO A 260 5.03 6.54 26.90
CA PRO A 260 3.71 6.49 26.26
C PRO A 260 2.59 7.02 27.17
N GLU A 261 1.60 7.65 26.55
CA GLU A 261 0.30 7.96 27.17
C GLU A 261 -0.68 6.87 26.77
N TYR A 262 -1.05 6.01 27.72
CA TYR A 262 -2.01 4.94 27.48
C TYR A 262 -3.44 5.43 27.62
N ILE A 263 -4.25 5.27 26.57
CA ILE A 263 -5.65 5.67 26.52
C ILE A 263 -6.55 4.46 26.33
N ASP A 264 -7.83 4.60 26.74
CA ASP A 264 -8.83 3.57 26.47
C ASP A 264 -9.13 3.49 24.96
N ASN A 265 -9.35 2.28 24.46
CA ASN A 265 -9.76 2.09 23.07
C ASN A 265 -11.24 2.47 22.90
N PRO A 266 -11.58 3.50 22.09
CA PRO A 266 -12.96 3.92 21.88
C PRO A 266 -13.72 3.04 20.86
N TYR A 267 -13.03 2.14 20.18
CA TYR A 267 -13.62 1.34 19.10
C TYR A 267 -14.13 -0.01 19.60
N PRO A 268 -15.36 -0.40 19.25
CA PRO A 268 -15.93 -1.69 19.66
C PRO A 268 -15.26 -2.89 18.96
N PHE A 269 -14.67 -2.66 17.78
CA PHE A 269 -13.96 -3.67 17.00
C PHE A 269 -12.48 -3.34 16.93
N PHE A 270 -11.65 -4.29 17.34
CA PHE A 270 -10.23 -4.07 17.39
C PHE A 270 -9.46 -5.37 17.20
N GLN A 271 -8.67 -5.44 16.14
CA GLN A 271 -7.76 -6.55 15.91
C GLN A 271 -6.62 -6.51 16.95
N LEU A 272 -6.44 -7.58 17.70
CA LEU A 272 -5.32 -7.70 18.65
C LEU A 272 -4.01 -7.93 17.92
N LYS A 273 -4.04 -8.71 16.83
CA LYS A 273 -2.83 -9.08 16.08
C LYS A 273 -3.13 -9.20 14.59
N THR A 274 -2.23 -8.68 13.76
CA THR A 274 -2.11 -9.02 12.34
C THR A 274 -0.71 -9.52 12.06
N GLN A 275 -0.61 -10.60 11.28
CA GLN A 275 0.66 -11.21 10.89
C GLN A 275 0.45 -11.95 9.57
N ALA A 276 1.29 -11.70 8.57
CA ALA A 276 1.26 -12.40 7.31
C ALA A 276 2.00 -13.73 7.38
N ASP A 277 1.49 -14.73 6.68
CA ASP A 277 2.34 -15.80 6.15
C ASP A 277 2.97 -15.30 4.85
N MET A 278 4.28 -15.40 4.73
CA MET A 278 5.04 -14.89 3.58
C MET A 278 5.49 -16.01 2.62
N THR A 279 5.03 -17.23 2.81
CA THR A 279 5.47 -18.40 2.04
C THR A 279 5.17 -18.23 0.56
N ALA A 280 3.93 -17.89 0.20
CA ALA A 280 3.53 -17.72 -1.20
C ALA A 280 4.27 -16.56 -1.89
N ALA A 281 4.43 -15.42 -1.23
CA ALA A 281 5.17 -14.27 -1.76
C ALA A 281 6.65 -14.63 -2.00
N LYS A 282 7.26 -15.39 -1.09
CA LYS A 282 8.65 -15.86 -1.23
C LYS A 282 8.80 -16.86 -2.38
N GLU A 283 7.96 -17.87 -2.44
CA GLU A 283 8.07 -18.95 -3.41
C GLU A 283 7.69 -18.52 -4.83
N LYS A 284 6.61 -17.75 -4.97
CA LYS A 284 6.04 -17.41 -6.28
C LYS A 284 6.58 -16.09 -6.84
N LEU A 285 6.90 -15.11 -5.97
CA LEU A 285 7.41 -13.82 -6.40
C LEU A 285 8.90 -13.61 -6.12
N GLY A 286 9.54 -14.51 -5.35
CA GLY A 286 10.93 -14.34 -4.92
C GLY A 286 11.11 -13.18 -3.93
N TYR A 287 10.04 -12.78 -3.25
CA TYR A 287 10.08 -11.64 -2.33
C TYR A 287 10.52 -12.05 -0.92
N THR A 288 11.42 -11.26 -0.38
CA THR A 288 11.76 -11.22 1.06
C THR A 288 11.94 -9.77 1.46
N PRO A 289 11.45 -9.32 2.63
CA PRO A 289 11.63 -7.95 3.08
C PRO A 289 13.12 -7.67 3.37
N ASP A 290 13.55 -6.44 3.08
CA ASP A 290 14.93 -5.97 3.36
C ASP A 290 15.00 -5.18 4.68
N TYR A 291 13.87 -4.65 5.15
CA TYR A 291 13.81 -3.77 6.32
C TYR A 291 13.15 -4.46 7.51
N THR A 292 13.85 -4.46 8.65
CA THR A 292 13.19 -4.65 9.95
C THR A 292 12.45 -3.36 10.33
N LEU A 293 11.59 -3.42 11.36
CA LEU A 293 10.91 -2.22 11.88
C LEU A 293 11.93 -1.14 12.27
N GLU A 294 13.01 -1.54 12.95
CA GLU A 294 14.09 -0.65 13.41
C GLU A 294 14.79 0.04 12.24
N ALA A 295 15.18 -0.72 11.24
CA ALA A 295 15.87 -0.20 10.06
C ALA A 295 14.98 0.73 9.24
N GLY A 296 13.70 0.38 9.06
CA GLY A 296 12.73 1.20 8.34
C GLY A 296 12.43 2.50 9.07
N ILE A 297 12.24 2.47 10.40
CA ILE A 297 12.03 3.70 11.19
C ILE A 297 13.28 4.58 11.18
N ALA A 298 14.48 4.00 11.32
CA ALA A 298 15.72 4.77 11.26
C ALA A 298 15.93 5.49 9.92
N ASP A 299 15.59 4.83 8.79
CA ASP A 299 15.61 5.45 7.46
C ASP A 299 14.53 6.52 7.32
N TYR A 300 13.30 6.22 7.81
CA TYR A 300 12.19 7.15 7.69
C TYR A 300 12.36 8.42 8.54
N VAL A 301 12.87 8.32 9.77
CA VAL A 301 13.14 9.49 10.63
C VAL A 301 14.11 10.46 9.95
N LYS A 302 15.14 9.96 9.26
CA LYS A 302 16.06 10.83 8.49
C LYS A 302 15.33 11.62 7.40
N VAL A 303 14.39 10.97 6.70
CA VAL A 303 13.59 11.63 5.67
C VAL A 303 12.63 12.65 6.27
N LEU A 304 12.01 12.33 7.41
CA LEU A 304 11.12 13.23 8.14
C LEU A 304 11.86 14.44 8.71
N ASP A 305 13.04 14.24 9.27
CA ASP A 305 13.90 15.33 9.77
C ASP A 305 14.35 16.26 8.63
N ALA A 306 14.65 15.71 7.46
CA ALA A 306 14.96 16.51 6.27
C ALA A 306 13.74 17.30 5.77
N HIS A 307 12.53 16.70 5.86
CA HIS A 307 11.29 17.33 5.41
C HIS A 307 10.81 18.45 6.34
N TYR A 308 10.87 18.23 7.64
CA TYR A 308 10.35 19.17 8.66
C TYR A 308 11.39 20.06 9.30
N GLY A 309 12.68 19.79 9.11
CA GLY A 309 13.75 20.34 9.89
C GLY A 309 13.87 19.62 11.26
N ARG A 310 15.09 19.30 11.67
CA ARG A 310 15.37 18.77 13.01
C ARG A 310 15.09 19.86 14.04
N LYS A 311 14.19 19.61 15.00
CA LYS A 311 13.94 20.54 16.11
C LYS A 311 14.93 20.33 17.24
#